data_cbc401e9b004e2fca49e8ec8b840b74a
#
_entry.id   cbc401e9b004e2fca49e8ec8b840b74a
#
_cell.length_a   1.000
_cell.length_b   1.000
_cell.length_c   1.000
_cell.angle_alpha   90.00
_cell.angle_beta   90.00
_cell.angle_gamma   90.00
#
_symmetry.space_group_name_H-M   'P 1'
#
loop_
_entity.id
_entity.type
_entity.pdbx_description
1 polymer ?
#
loop_
_entity_poly.entity_id
_entity_poly.type
_entity_poly.pdbx_seq_one_letter_code
_entity_poly.pdbx_strand_id
1 'polypeptide(L)'
;MAQAEVNGITIEYEEHGSGDPLLLVMGLSGQLTDWPPELIDHLVAAGFRVVTFDNRDIGLSSEMSGEGMARSALIKAMLGRPVTSPYTLTDMATDSVGLLDHLGIDRAHVVGMSMGGMISQEIAIGWPDRVMSLTSIMSHTGDRRHGLATPSLSWKLTRLGDPDPSNRQSLIDNSMKIWRWISGPTYDEAEARQWIEAGVDRSIRVQGTARQTAAIFASRDRTPLLAAVKCPTLVIHGMVDPLVTPSGGRTTAKAVPGSRLIEFPDMGHDLPLNRIPEMVEEIRRNADRASAAVQ
;
A
#
# COMPACT_ATOMS: atom_id res chain seq x y z
N MET A 1 4.93 1.39 -19.79
CA MET A 1 5.78 0.78 -18.73
C MET A 1 7.24 1.02 -19.06
N ALA A 2 8.03 1.38 -18.08
CA ALA A 2 9.46 1.65 -18.18
C ALA A 2 10.19 1.06 -16.95
N GLN A 3 11.52 0.98 -17.01
CA GLN A 3 12.33 0.41 -15.93
C GLN A 3 13.35 1.43 -15.43
N ALA A 4 13.56 1.43 -14.12
CA ALA A 4 14.55 2.24 -13.42
C ALA A 4 15.49 1.34 -12.62
N GLU A 5 16.81 1.60 -12.72
CA GLU A 5 17.80 0.98 -11.86
C GLU A 5 17.95 1.83 -10.60
N VAL A 6 17.52 1.31 -9.46
CA VAL A 6 17.56 2.00 -8.17
C VAL A 6 18.02 1.04 -7.07
N ASN A 7 18.92 1.45 -6.20
CA ASN A 7 19.41 0.65 -5.06
C ASN A 7 19.92 -0.76 -5.44
N GLY A 8 20.44 -0.93 -6.65
CA GLY A 8 20.93 -2.22 -7.16
C GLY A 8 19.84 -3.20 -7.58
N ILE A 9 18.62 -2.73 -7.77
CA ILE A 9 17.48 -3.48 -8.29
C ILE A 9 16.80 -2.72 -9.42
N THR A 10 16.07 -3.44 -10.27
CA THR A 10 15.23 -2.87 -11.32
C THR A 10 13.81 -2.68 -10.80
N ILE A 11 13.25 -1.50 -10.95
CA ILE A 11 11.86 -1.16 -10.62
C ILE A 11 11.10 -0.89 -11.93
N GLU A 12 10.01 -1.61 -12.13
CA GLU A 12 9.05 -1.35 -13.21
C GLU A 12 8.10 -0.23 -12.79
N TYR A 13 7.87 0.78 -13.67
CA TYR A 13 7.00 1.92 -13.37
C TYR A 13 6.24 2.43 -14.59
N GLU A 14 5.22 3.24 -14.32
CA GLU A 14 4.47 4.02 -15.31
C GLU A 14 4.24 5.44 -14.82
N GLU A 15 4.09 6.36 -15.77
CA GLU A 15 3.74 7.75 -15.53
C GLU A 15 2.46 8.11 -16.29
N HIS A 16 1.59 8.87 -15.63
CA HIS A 16 0.31 9.32 -16.20
C HIS A 16 0.12 10.81 -15.95
N GLY A 17 -0.32 11.53 -17.00
CA GLY A 17 -0.61 12.95 -16.91
C GLY A 17 0.64 13.83 -16.75
N SER A 18 0.40 15.07 -16.33
CA SER A 18 1.43 16.09 -16.09
C SER A 18 0.96 17.01 -14.97
N GLY A 19 1.89 17.62 -14.24
CA GLY A 19 1.57 18.54 -13.13
C GLY A 19 2.32 18.21 -11.86
N ASP A 20 1.68 18.35 -10.70
CA ASP A 20 2.29 18.10 -9.41
C ASP A 20 2.67 16.62 -9.26
N PRO A 21 3.94 16.28 -8.94
CA PRO A 21 4.36 14.90 -8.80
C PRO A 21 3.62 14.18 -7.67
N LEU A 22 3.03 13.02 -7.98
CA LEU A 22 2.35 12.18 -7.04
C LEU A 22 2.80 10.72 -7.21
N LEU A 23 3.37 10.14 -6.14
CA LEU A 23 3.81 8.75 -6.09
C LEU A 23 2.73 7.88 -5.46
N LEU A 24 2.26 6.87 -6.17
CA LEU A 24 1.33 5.85 -5.67
C LEU A 24 2.11 4.61 -5.24
N VAL A 25 2.04 4.28 -3.95
CA VAL A 25 2.73 3.12 -3.35
C VAL A 25 1.72 2.02 -3.07
N MET A 26 1.82 0.92 -3.80
CA MET A 26 0.87 -0.20 -3.74
C MET A 26 1.05 -1.05 -2.48
N GLY A 27 -0.02 -1.77 -2.11
CA GLY A 27 -0.08 -2.70 -0.98
C GLY A 27 0.63 -4.03 -1.22
N LEU A 28 0.48 -4.94 -0.25
CA LEU A 28 1.04 -6.29 -0.29
C LEU A 28 0.58 -7.04 -1.53
N SER A 29 1.54 -7.62 -2.25
CA SER A 29 1.35 -8.40 -3.48
C SER A 29 0.75 -7.65 -4.67
N GLY A 30 0.33 -6.42 -4.50
CA GLY A 30 -0.30 -5.64 -5.56
C GLY A 30 0.72 -5.09 -6.55
N GLN A 31 0.34 -5.14 -7.83
CA GLN A 31 1.12 -4.65 -8.97
C GLN A 31 0.71 -3.21 -9.29
N LEU A 32 1.52 -2.51 -10.08
CA LEU A 32 1.21 -1.15 -10.53
C LEU A 32 -0.12 -1.08 -11.32
N THR A 33 -0.52 -2.18 -11.93
CA THR A 33 -1.76 -2.32 -12.70
C THR A 33 -3.01 -2.58 -11.82
N ASP A 34 -2.83 -2.79 -10.51
CA ASP A 34 -3.95 -3.05 -9.59
C ASP A 34 -4.57 -1.74 -9.04
N TRP A 35 -4.00 -0.59 -9.39
CA TRP A 35 -4.68 0.69 -9.16
C TRP A 35 -5.87 0.81 -10.12
N PRO A 36 -7.10 1.11 -9.63
CA PRO A 36 -8.24 1.32 -10.53
C PRO A 36 -7.92 2.40 -11.56
N PRO A 37 -8.16 2.15 -12.87
CA PRO A 37 -7.96 3.16 -13.92
C PRO A 37 -8.69 4.46 -13.61
N GLU A 38 -9.89 4.39 -13.04
CA GLU A 38 -10.68 5.53 -12.63
C GLU A 38 -9.96 6.40 -11.59
N LEU A 39 -9.21 5.79 -10.67
CA LEU A 39 -8.41 6.55 -9.70
C LEU A 39 -7.30 7.33 -10.40
N ILE A 40 -6.59 6.68 -11.33
CA ILE A 40 -5.53 7.33 -12.11
C ILE A 40 -6.09 8.49 -12.91
N ASP A 41 -7.20 8.28 -13.64
CA ASP A 41 -7.85 9.30 -14.46
C ASP A 41 -8.30 10.51 -13.64
N HIS A 42 -8.93 10.27 -12.48
CA HIS A 42 -9.33 11.33 -11.58
C HIS A 42 -8.13 12.10 -10.97
N LEU A 43 -7.03 11.41 -10.62
CA LEU A 43 -5.82 12.07 -10.13
C LEU A 43 -5.17 12.92 -11.23
N VAL A 44 -5.09 12.42 -12.45
CA VAL A 44 -4.59 13.20 -13.62
C VAL A 44 -5.48 14.41 -13.88
N ALA A 45 -6.81 14.24 -13.85
CA ALA A 45 -7.75 15.35 -14.01
C ALA A 45 -7.64 16.40 -12.88
N ALA A 46 -7.22 15.97 -11.66
CA ALA A 46 -6.94 16.85 -10.54
C ALA A 46 -5.57 17.56 -10.65
N GLY A 47 -4.83 17.40 -11.76
CA GLY A 47 -3.57 18.11 -12.05
C GLY A 47 -2.32 17.44 -11.49
N PHE A 48 -2.35 16.13 -11.25
CA PHE A 48 -1.17 15.38 -10.84
C PHE A 48 -0.45 14.71 -12.02
N ARG A 49 0.90 14.65 -11.93
CA ARG A 49 1.73 13.68 -12.63
C ARG A 49 1.84 12.45 -11.74
N VAL A 50 1.08 11.42 -12.06
CA VAL A 50 0.97 10.21 -11.25
C VAL A 50 2.05 9.22 -11.65
N VAL A 51 2.83 8.75 -10.68
CA VAL A 51 3.83 7.68 -10.84
C VAL A 51 3.33 6.45 -10.11
N THR A 52 3.15 5.35 -10.84
CA THR A 52 2.84 4.02 -10.31
C THR A 52 4.04 3.10 -10.51
N PHE A 53 4.27 2.14 -9.62
CA PHE A 53 5.38 1.20 -9.76
C PHE A 53 5.10 -0.13 -9.07
N ASP A 54 5.77 -1.17 -9.54
CA ASP A 54 5.81 -2.46 -8.85
C ASP A 54 6.83 -2.39 -7.72
N ASN A 55 6.42 -2.62 -6.49
CA ASN A 55 7.35 -2.79 -5.38
C ASN A 55 8.32 -3.96 -5.66
N ARG A 56 9.53 -3.94 -5.02
CA ARG A 56 10.42 -5.11 -5.07
C ARG A 56 9.64 -6.40 -4.79
N ASP A 57 10.01 -7.47 -5.45
CA ASP A 57 9.40 -8.81 -5.35
C ASP A 57 8.05 -8.98 -6.05
N ILE A 58 7.47 -7.96 -6.63
CA ILE A 58 6.15 -8.01 -7.26
C ILE A 58 6.22 -7.51 -8.71
N GLY A 59 5.27 -7.97 -9.51
CA GLY A 59 5.12 -7.54 -10.91
C GLY A 59 6.36 -7.84 -11.74
N LEU A 60 6.87 -6.84 -12.44
CA LEU A 60 8.05 -6.94 -13.29
C LEU A 60 9.31 -6.31 -12.66
N SER A 61 9.20 -5.80 -11.41
CA SER A 61 10.36 -5.39 -10.63
C SER A 61 11.22 -6.58 -10.20
N SER A 62 12.46 -6.32 -9.75
CA SER A 62 13.40 -7.37 -9.34
C SER A 62 12.82 -8.29 -8.27
N GLU A 63 13.02 -9.58 -8.45
CA GLU A 63 12.76 -10.60 -7.43
C GLU A 63 13.96 -10.72 -6.51
N MET A 64 13.71 -10.62 -5.19
CA MET A 64 14.76 -10.68 -4.19
C MET A 64 15.11 -12.13 -3.83
N SER A 65 16.32 -12.33 -3.34
CA SER A 65 16.75 -13.61 -2.80
C SER A 65 16.37 -13.75 -1.32
N GLY A 66 16.38 -14.97 -0.80
CA GLY A 66 16.09 -15.30 0.58
C GLY A 66 14.69 -15.88 0.77
N GLU A 67 14.50 -16.51 1.91
CA GLU A 67 13.23 -17.15 2.25
C GLU A 67 12.19 -16.11 2.69
N GLY A 68 10.96 -16.28 2.19
CA GLY A 68 9.80 -15.55 2.66
C GLY A 68 9.23 -16.15 3.95
N MET A 69 8.20 -15.51 4.49
CA MET A 69 7.53 -15.98 5.70
C MET A 69 6.75 -17.26 5.43
N ALA A 70 7.18 -18.36 6.03
CA ALA A 70 6.39 -19.58 6.03
C ALA A 70 5.06 -19.37 6.81
N ARG A 71 4.00 -20.02 6.37
CA ARG A 71 2.66 -19.89 6.98
C ARG A 71 2.66 -20.23 8.48
N SER A 72 3.46 -21.20 8.90
CA SER A 72 3.62 -21.52 10.33
C SER A 72 4.26 -20.38 11.13
N ALA A 73 5.09 -19.56 10.47
CA ALA A 73 5.72 -18.39 11.08
C ALA A 73 4.72 -17.22 11.22
N LEU A 74 3.71 -17.13 10.34
CA LEU A 74 2.66 -16.10 10.43
C LEU A 74 1.93 -16.17 11.78
N ILE A 75 1.55 -17.35 12.23
CA ILE A 75 0.90 -17.54 13.53
C ILE A 75 1.81 -17.07 14.66
N LYS A 76 3.10 -17.41 14.61
CA LYS A 76 4.09 -16.96 15.61
C LYS A 76 4.26 -15.43 15.59
N ALA A 77 4.27 -14.83 14.39
CA ALA A 77 4.35 -13.39 14.20
C ALA A 77 3.13 -12.67 14.78
N MET A 78 1.92 -13.19 14.56
CA MET A 78 0.67 -12.67 15.14
C MET A 78 0.68 -12.75 16.68
N LEU A 79 1.41 -13.72 17.25
CA LEU A 79 1.66 -13.85 18.70
C LEU A 79 2.83 -12.98 19.20
N GLY A 80 3.35 -12.08 18.36
CA GLY A 80 4.40 -11.13 18.74
C GLY A 80 5.82 -11.70 18.76
N ARG A 81 6.05 -12.90 18.20
CA ARG A 81 7.42 -13.45 18.06
C ARG A 81 8.18 -12.68 16.99
N PRO A 82 9.50 -12.47 17.17
CA PRO A 82 10.34 -11.85 16.14
C PRO A 82 10.27 -12.58 14.81
N VAL A 83 10.26 -11.81 13.73
CA VAL A 83 10.27 -12.29 12.35
C VAL A 83 11.56 -11.84 11.71
N THR A 84 12.23 -12.76 11.01
CA THR A 84 13.36 -12.43 10.14
C THR A 84 12.84 -12.14 8.75
N SER A 85 13.33 -11.08 8.12
CA SER A 85 13.00 -10.72 6.75
C SER A 85 14.26 -10.41 5.97
N PRO A 86 14.34 -10.76 4.68
CA PRO A 86 15.49 -10.44 3.83
C PRO A 86 15.64 -8.93 3.56
N TYR A 87 14.58 -8.16 3.73
CA TYR A 87 14.55 -6.70 3.64
C TYR A 87 13.45 -6.13 4.53
N THR A 88 13.44 -4.82 4.68
CA THR A 88 12.49 -4.09 5.54
C THR A 88 11.59 -3.16 4.73
N LEU A 89 10.55 -2.61 5.36
CA LEU A 89 9.75 -1.54 4.75
C LEU A 89 10.58 -0.27 4.52
N THR A 90 11.65 -0.06 5.29
CA THR A 90 12.59 1.06 5.05
C THR A 90 13.39 0.84 3.76
N ASP A 91 13.78 -0.40 3.43
CA ASP A 91 14.42 -0.70 2.14
C ASP A 91 13.48 -0.42 0.97
N MET A 92 12.18 -0.76 1.12
CA MET A 92 11.16 -0.47 0.11
C MET A 92 10.90 1.05 -0.01
N ALA A 93 10.97 1.78 1.09
CA ALA A 93 10.91 3.25 1.09
C ALA A 93 12.11 3.85 0.36
N THR A 94 13.31 3.27 0.54
CA THR A 94 14.52 3.69 -0.18
C THR A 94 14.39 3.47 -1.69
N ASP A 95 13.74 2.38 -2.13
CA ASP A 95 13.44 2.17 -3.55
C ASP A 95 12.52 3.25 -4.10
N SER A 96 11.47 3.57 -3.35
CA SER A 96 10.51 4.61 -3.73
C SER A 96 11.18 5.97 -3.90
N VAL A 97 12.10 6.33 -3.00
CA VAL A 97 12.90 7.57 -3.10
C VAL A 97 13.88 7.48 -4.27
N GLY A 98 14.54 6.33 -4.46
CA GLY A 98 15.42 6.09 -5.60
C GLY A 98 14.70 6.20 -6.95
N LEU A 99 13.43 5.79 -7.03
CA LEU A 99 12.61 6.00 -8.22
C LEU A 99 12.34 7.49 -8.47
N LEU A 100 12.05 8.28 -7.42
CA LEU A 100 11.92 9.73 -7.56
C LEU A 100 13.22 10.37 -8.07
N ASP A 101 14.39 9.91 -7.58
CA ASP A 101 15.70 10.39 -8.03
C ASP A 101 15.93 10.07 -9.51
N HIS A 102 15.60 8.83 -9.94
CA HIS A 102 15.69 8.42 -11.33
C HIS A 102 14.84 9.31 -12.26
N LEU A 103 13.66 9.72 -11.79
CA LEU A 103 12.72 10.55 -12.54
C LEU A 103 13.03 12.05 -12.47
N GLY A 104 14.08 12.46 -11.73
CA GLY A 104 14.42 13.86 -11.50
C GLY A 104 13.36 14.62 -10.68
N ILE A 105 12.65 13.91 -9.81
CA ILE A 105 11.59 14.46 -8.95
C ILE A 105 12.17 14.74 -7.57
N ASP A 106 12.42 16.00 -7.25
CA ASP A 106 12.96 16.40 -5.95
C ASP A 106 12.00 16.13 -4.79
N ARG A 107 10.72 16.40 -4.98
CA ARG A 107 9.67 16.27 -3.98
C ARG A 107 8.39 15.78 -4.61
N ALA A 108 7.63 14.93 -3.91
CA ALA A 108 6.36 14.42 -4.39
C ALA A 108 5.28 14.40 -3.29
N HIS A 109 4.02 14.42 -3.70
CA HIS A 109 2.91 13.94 -2.88
C HIS A 109 2.99 12.42 -2.84
N VAL A 110 2.89 11.81 -1.66
CA VAL A 110 3.02 10.35 -1.50
C VAL A 110 1.69 9.80 -1.02
N VAL A 111 1.13 8.89 -1.79
CA VAL A 111 -0.15 8.20 -1.49
C VAL A 111 0.14 6.70 -1.42
N GLY A 112 -0.10 6.09 -0.28
CA GLY A 112 0.13 4.66 -0.11
C GLY A 112 -1.07 3.93 0.47
N MET A 113 -1.33 2.74 -0.08
CA MET A 113 -2.42 1.86 0.32
C MET A 113 -1.91 0.64 1.09
N SER A 114 -2.50 0.33 2.25
CA SER A 114 -2.19 -0.87 3.04
C SER A 114 -0.68 -0.93 3.40
N MET A 115 0.07 -1.95 2.97
CA MET A 115 1.54 -1.98 3.09
C MET A 115 2.17 -0.74 2.46
N GLY A 116 1.66 -0.26 1.33
CA GLY A 116 2.12 0.99 0.69
C GLY A 116 1.96 2.20 1.60
N GLY A 117 0.91 2.26 2.41
CA GLY A 117 0.76 3.29 3.44
C GLY A 117 1.82 3.19 4.53
N MET A 118 2.25 1.97 4.91
CA MET A 118 3.35 1.75 5.85
C MET A 118 4.69 2.21 5.25
N ILE A 119 4.94 1.91 3.97
CA ILE A 119 6.11 2.38 3.22
C ILE A 119 6.11 3.90 3.12
N SER A 120 4.96 4.51 2.80
CA SER A 120 4.80 5.96 2.72
C SER A 120 5.07 6.66 4.05
N GLN A 121 4.71 6.05 5.18
CA GLN A 121 5.09 6.51 6.51
C GLN A 121 6.61 6.44 6.70
N GLU A 122 7.29 5.37 6.28
CA GLU A 122 8.77 5.28 6.33
C GLU A 122 9.43 6.36 5.45
N ILE A 123 8.87 6.66 4.27
CA ILE A 123 9.35 7.77 3.42
C ILE A 123 9.22 9.10 4.16
N ALA A 124 8.06 9.40 4.74
CA ALA A 124 7.83 10.67 5.45
C ALA A 124 8.71 10.83 6.72
N ILE A 125 9.07 9.72 7.38
CA ILE A 125 9.97 9.71 8.53
C ILE A 125 11.42 9.83 8.10
N GLY A 126 11.87 9.08 7.11
CA GLY A 126 13.28 8.98 6.71
C GLY A 126 13.73 10.09 5.75
N TRP A 127 12.83 10.60 4.93
CA TRP A 127 13.10 11.61 3.90
C TRP A 127 12.07 12.74 3.92
N PRO A 128 11.93 13.47 5.04
CA PRO A 128 10.86 14.48 5.21
C PRO A 128 10.91 15.59 4.15
N ASP A 129 12.09 15.92 3.66
CA ASP A 129 12.27 16.96 2.64
C ASP A 129 11.83 16.50 1.23
N ARG A 130 11.62 15.21 1.02
CA ARG A 130 11.16 14.62 -0.24
C ARG A 130 9.63 14.53 -0.32
N VAL A 131 8.90 14.71 0.79
CA VAL A 131 7.44 14.53 0.87
C VAL A 131 6.75 15.89 0.97
N MET A 132 5.96 16.21 -0.04
CA MET A 132 5.10 17.41 -0.04
C MET A 132 3.87 17.20 0.83
N SER A 133 3.18 16.08 0.67
CA SER A 133 2.08 15.64 1.53
C SER A 133 2.03 14.12 1.60
N LEU A 134 1.49 13.59 2.68
CA LEU A 134 1.29 12.15 2.90
C LEU A 134 -0.20 11.83 2.87
N THR A 135 -0.59 10.78 2.12
CA THR A 135 -1.90 10.14 2.25
C THR A 135 -1.71 8.67 2.56
N SER A 136 -2.28 8.22 3.67
CA SER A 136 -2.21 6.83 4.13
C SER A 136 -3.60 6.21 4.09
N ILE A 137 -3.81 5.25 3.17
CA ILE A 137 -5.10 4.61 2.91
C ILE A 137 -5.11 3.20 3.53
N MET A 138 -6.14 2.85 4.30
CA MET A 138 -6.37 1.52 4.92
C MET A 138 -5.11 0.88 5.52
N SER A 139 -4.32 1.66 6.27
CA SER A 139 -3.01 1.26 6.79
C SER A 139 -2.91 1.43 8.30
N HIS A 140 -1.77 1.05 8.89
CA HIS A 140 -1.51 1.21 10.31
C HIS A 140 -0.05 1.57 10.59
N THR A 141 0.25 1.96 11.84
CA THR A 141 1.57 2.44 12.25
C THR A 141 2.60 1.34 12.57
N GLY A 142 2.16 0.08 12.63
CA GLY A 142 2.96 -1.02 13.16
C GLY A 142 2.77 -1.26 14.67
N ASP A 143 1.96 -0.44 15.35
CA ASP A 143 1.53 -0.73 16.72
C ASP A 143 0.69 -2.01 16.73
N ARG A 144 1.16 -3.03 17.44
CA ARG A 144 0.55 -4.37 17.51
C ARG A 144 -0.77 -4.42 18.28
N ARG A 145 -1.25 -3.30 18.81
CA ARG A 145 -2.54 -3.18 19.51
C ARG A 145 -3.65 -2.65 18.61
N HIS A 146 -3.29 -2.07 17.46
CA HIS A 146 -4.23 -1.40 16.57
C HIS A 146 -4.03 -1.83 15.12
N GLY A 147 -5.12 -1.83 14.34
CA GLY A 147 -5.07 -2.22 12.93
C GLY A 147 -4.85 -3.72 12.70
N LEU A 148 -5.13 -4.55 13.70
CA LEU A 148 -5.06 -6.00 13.56
C LEU A 148 -6.27 -6.52 12.81
N ALA A 149 -6.08 -7.59 12.04
CA ALA A 149 -7.18 -8.29 11.39
C ALA A 149 -8.20 -8.81 12.43
N THR A 150 -9.47 -8.81 12.05
CA THR A 150 -10.52 -9.36 12.93
C THR A 150 -10.26 -10.84 13.23
N PRO A 151 -10.66 -11.34 14.41
CA PRO A 151 -10.47 -12.76 14.75
C PRO A 151 -11.11 -13.71 13.73
N SER A 152 -12.26 -13.36 13.17
CA SER A 152 -12.95 -14.15 12.15
C SER A 152 -12.15 -14.23 10.85
N LEU A 153 -11.59 -13.12 10.38
CA LEU A 153 -10.74 -13.09 9.18
C LEU A 153 -9.42 -13.85 9.44
N SER A 154 -8.78 -13.60 10.58
CA SER A 154 -7.56 -14.31 10.97
C SER A 154 -7.76 -15.83 10.94
N TRP A 155 -8.88 -16.32 11.47
CA TRP A 155 -9.24 -17.74 11.43
C TRP A 155 -9.44 -18.24 9.98
N LYS A 156 -10.11 -17.48 9.10
CA LYS A 156 -10.27 -17.82 7.69
C LYS A 156 -8.92 -17.91 6.97
N LEU A 157 -8.06 -16.90 7.15
CA LEU A 157 -6.75 -16.84 6.53
C LEU A 157 -5.82 -17.98 6.97
N THR A 158 -5.87 -18.39 8.24
CA THR A 158 -5.06 -19.52 8.71
C THR A 158 -5.52 -20.87 8.15
N ARG A 159 -6.76 -20.97 7.67
CA ARG A 159 -7.33 -22.19 7.06
C ARG A 159 -7.35 -22.16 5.54
N LEU A 160 -7.12 -21.00 4.94
CA LEU A 160 -6.99 -20.89 3.50
C LEU A 160 -5.73 -21.66 3.08
N GLY A 161 -5.87 -22.70 2.25
CA GLY A 161 -4.73 -23.43 1.69
C GLY A 161 -3.82 -22.51 0.86
N ASP A 162 -2.55 -22.86 0.72
CA ASP A 162 -1.69 -22.17 -0.23
C ASP A 162 -2.15 -22.53 -1.64
N PRO A 163 -2.25 -21.55 -2.56
CA PRO A 163 -2.58 -21.85 -3.95
C PRO A 163 -1.46 -22.65 -4.60
N ASP A 164 -1.81 -23.53 -5.53
CA ASP A 164 -0.81 -24.15 -6.39
C ASP A 164 -0.24 -23.09 -7.34
N PRO A 165 1.05 -22.73 -7.22
CA PRO A 165 1.65 -21.68 -8.04
C PRO A 165 1.75 -22.05 -9.52
N SER A 166 1.65 -23.34 -9.86
CA SER A 166 1.64 -23.82 -11.24
C SER A 166 0.24 -23.83 -11.87
N ASN A 167 -0.80 -23.62 -11.07
CA ASN A 167 -2.19 -23.67 -11.51
C ASN A 167 -2.82 -22.28 -11.48
N ARG A 168 -2.95 -21.66 -12.66
CA ARG A 168 -3.57 -20.33 -12.82
C ARG A 168 -4.92 -20.21 -12.12
N GLN A 169 -5.80 -21.21 -12.28
CA GLN A 169 -7.13 -21.17 -11.68
C GLN A 169 -7.07 -21.21 -10.14
N SER A 170 -6.16 -22.00 -9.58
CA SER A 170 -5.92 -22.05 -8.13
C SER A 170 -5.52 -20.68 -7.56
N LEU A 171 -4.67 -19.94 -8.26
CA LEU A 171 -4.25 -18.60 -7.89
C LEU A 171 -5.42 -17.61 -7.92
N ILE A 172 -6.20 -17.62 -8.99
CA ILE A 172 -7.39 -16.78 -9.15
C ILE A 172 -8.41 -17.07 -8.04
N ASP A 173 -8.76 -18.34 -7.83
CA ASP A 173 -9.76 -18.73 -6.84
C ASP A 173 -9.34 -18.39 -5.41
N ASN A 174 -8.04 -18.50 -5.11
CA ASN A 174 -7.49 -18.11 -3.81
C ASN A 174 -7.60 -16.60 -3.61
N SER A 175 -7.20 -15.80 -4.61
CA SER A 175 -7.31 -14.34 -4.58
C SER A 175 -8.77 -13.87 -4.47
N MET A 176 -9.68 -14.46 -5.26
CA MET A 176 -11.11 -14.16 -5.19
C MET A 176 -11.71 -14.40 -3.80
N LYS A 177 -11.30 -15.49 -3.13
CA LYS A 177 -11.73 -15.76 -1.75
C LYS A 177 -11.26 -14.71 -0.77
N ILE A 178 -9.99 -14.32 -0.87
CA ILE A 178 -9.40 -13.29 0.02
C ILE A 178 -10.14 -11.96 -0.20
N TRP A 179 -10.25 -11.50 -1.44
CA TRP A 179 -10.88 -10.22 -1.75
C TRP A 179 -12.36 -10.17 -1.32
N ARG A 180 -13.13 -11.24 -1.53
CA ARG A 180 -14.50 -11.35 -1.00
C ARG A 180 -14.58 -11.21 0.53
N TRP A 181 -13.54 -11.63 1.26
CA TRP A 181 -13.52 -11.55 2.72
C TRP A 181 -13.09 -10.21 3.25
N ILE A 182 -12.31 -9.44 2.50
CA ILE A 182 -11.72 -8.19 2.98
C ILE A 182 -12.39 -6.94 2.42
N SER A 183 -13.10 -7.06 1.30
CA SER A 183 -13.77 -5.93 0.65
C SER A 183 -15.05 -5.51 1.36
N GLY A 184 -15.48 -4.28 1.07
CA GLY A 184 -16.72 -3.69 1.56
C GLY A 184 -17.99 -4.19 0.84
N PRO A 185 -19.15 -3.65 1.21
CA PRO A 185 -20.44 -4.09 0.65
C PRO A 185 -20.65 -3.72 -0.83
N THR A 186 -19.80 -2.85 -1.38
CA THR A 186 -19.85 -2.47 -2.81
C THR A 186 -19.00 -3.36 -3.70
N TYR A 187 -18.40 -4.44 -3.13
CA TYR A 187 -17.56 -5.37 -3.87
C TYR A 187 -18.30 -6.02 -5.04
N ASP A 188 -17.79 -5.82 -6.25
CA ASP A 188 -18.26 -6.50 -7.46
C ASP A 188 -17.34 -7.68 -7.79
N GLU A 189 -17.91 -8.88 -7.75
CA GLU A 189 -17.15 -10.11 -7.98
C GLU A 189 -16.72 -10.27 -9.45
N ALA A 190 -17.51 -9.78 -10.39
CA ALA A 190 -17.20 -9.89 -11.81
C ALA A 190 -16.06 -8.94 -12.20
N GLU A 191 -16.10 -7.73 -11.69
CA GLU A 191 -15.03 -6.74 -11.84
C GLU A 191 -13.74 -7.24 -11.17
N ALA A 192 -13.84 -7.70 -9.91
CA ALA A 192 -12.68 -8.23 -9.18
C ALA A 192 -12.01 -9.40 -9.91
N ARG A 193 -12.80 -10.29 -10.52
CA ARG A 193 -12.25 -11.39 -11.30
C ARG A 193 -11.42 -10.90 -12.48
N GLN A 194 -11.88 -9.86 -13.19
CA GLN A 194 -11.18 -9.35 -14.37
C GLN A 194 -9.78 -8.83 -14.03
N TRP A 195 -9.65 -7.97 -13.01
CA TRP A 195 -8.35 -7.44 -12.64
C TRP A 195 -7.46 -8.48 -11.94
N ILE A 196 -8.02 -9.43 -11.16
CA ILE A 196 -7.26 -10.55 -10.59
C ILE A 196 -6.69 -11.43 -11.70
N GLU A 197 -7.49 -11.78 -12.72
CA GLU A 197 -7.03 -12.56 -13.86
C GLU A 197 -5.92 -11.84 -14.63
N ALA A 198 -6.08 -10.54 -14.89
CA ALA A 198 -5.06 -9.73 -15.55
C ALA A 198 -3.76 -9.67 -14.72
N GLY A 199 -3.85 -9.51 -13.39
CA GLY A 199 -2.69 -9.51 -12.51
C GLY A 199 -1.96 -10.85 -12.49
N VAL A 200 -2.71 -11.97 -12.42
CA VAL A 200 -2.15 -13.34 -12.49
C VAL A 200 -1.46 -13.58 -13.84
N ASP A 201 -2.05 -13.12 -14.94
CA ASP A 201 -1.47 -13.26 -16.28
C ASP A 201 -0.23 -12.39 -16.49
N ARG A 202 -0.15 -11.23 -15.82
CA ARG A 202 1.00 -10.33 -15.89
C ARG A 202 2.20 -10.88 -15.12
N SER A 203 2.02 -11.28 -13.86
CA SER A 203 3.12 -11.78 -13.03
C SER A 203 2.62 -12.49 -11.77
N ILE A 204 3.25 -13.62 -11.46
CA ILE A 204 2.99 -14.41 -10.26
C ILE A 204 4.27 -14.51 -9.43
N ARG A 205 4.25 -13.95 -8.21
CA ARG A 205 5.39 -13.88 -7.29
C ARG A 205 5.01 -14.36 -5.88
N VAL A 206 4.65 -15.65 -5.75
CA VAL A 206 4.21 -16.23 -4.45
C VAL A 206 5.28 -16.04 -3.37
N GLN A 207 6.56 -16.29 -3.71
CA GLN A 207 7.67 -16.09 -2.77
C GLN A 207 7.93 -14.61 -2.50
N GLY A 208 7.72 -13.74 -3.47
CA GLY A 208 7.78 -12.29 -3.30
C GLY A 208 6.74 -11.81 -2.29
N THR A 209 5.50 -12.24 -2.42
CA THR A 209 4.43 -11.95 -1.44
C THR A 209 4.80 -12.43 -0.04
N ALA A 210 5.41 -13.62 0.08
CA ALA A 210 5.85 -14.15 1.38
C ALA A 210 6.99 -13.32 1.99
N ARG A 211 7.93 -12.79 1.19
CA ARG A 211 8.99 -11.89 1.66
C ARG A 211 8.45 -10.52 2.05
N GLN A 212 7.54 -9.94 1.29
CA GLN A 212 6.85 -8.70 1.67
C GLN A 212 6.07 -8.86 2.98
N THR A 213 5.39 -10.01 3.16
CA THR A 213 4.71 -10.33 4.42
C THR A 213 5.71 -10.38 5.59
N ALA A 214 6.88 -10.99 5.39
CA ALA A 214 7.95 -10.97 6.39
C ALA A 214 8.39 -9.55 6.73
N ALA A 215 8.55 -8.67 5.73
CA ALA A 215 8.92 -7.28 5.93
C ALA A 215 7.89 -6.49 6.75
N ILE A 216 6.59 -6.73 6.53
CA ILE A 216 5.52 -6.12 7.34
C ILE A 216 5.65 -6.52 8.81
N PHE A 217 5.78 -7.83 9.10
CA PHE A 217 5.83 -8.33 10.47
C PHE A 217 7.17 -8.07 11.19
N ALA A 218 8.26 -7.90 10.43
CA ALA A 218 9.56 -7.49 10.96
C ALA A 218 9.65 -5.98 11.24
N SER A 219 8.69 -5.20 10.74
CA SER A 219 8.73 -3.74 10.85
C SER A 219 8.52 -3.25 12.28
N ARG A 220 9.18 -2.14 12.56
CA ARG A 220 9.05 -1.40 13.82
C ARG A 220 7.67 -0.74 13.98
N ASP A 221 7.31 -0.45 15.20
CA ASP A 221 6.24 0.50 15.50
C ASP A 221 6.69 1.93 15.13
N ARG A 222 6.01 2.55 14.15
CA ARG A 222 6.28 3.90 13.66
C ARG A 222 5.55 4.98 14.44
N THR A 223 4.62 4.60 15.34
CA THR A 223 3.78 5.55 16.09
C THR A 223 4.58 6.67 16.74
N PRO A 224 5.71 6.42 17.47
CA PRO A 224 6.48 7.49 18.08
C PRO A 224 7.17 8.41 17.06
N LEU A 225 7.56 7.86 15.91
CA LEU A 225 8.30 8.60 14.88
C LEU A 225 7.38 9.48 14.04
N LEU A 226 6.12 9.09 13.88
CA LEU A 226 5.11 9.86 13.16
C LEU A 226 4.80 11.20 13.80
N ALA A 227 5.09 11.37 15.08
CA ALA A 227 4.96 12.65 15.77
C ALA A 227 5.90 13.75 15.21
N ALA A 228 6.97 13.35 14.51
CA ALA A 228 7.90 14.27 13.87
C ALA A 228 7.54 14.63 12.41
N VAL A 229 6.54 13.99 11.82
CA VAL A 229 6.08 14.26 10.46
C VAL A 229 5.44 15.64 10.40
N LYS A 230 5.95 16.50 9.49
CA LYS A 230 5.53 17.90 9.35
C LYS A 230 4.67 18.15 8.12
N CYS A 231 4.77 17.30 7.10
CA CYS A 231 3.99 17.49 5.88
C CYS A 231 2.48 17.30 6.16
N PRO A 232 1.60 18.01 5.45
CA PRO A 232 0.17 17.78 5.50
C PRO A 232 -0.14 16.31 5.32
N THR A 233 -0.91 15.75 6.23
CA THR A 233 -1.21 14.31 6.23
C THR A 233 -2.72 14.07 6.21
N LEU A 234 -3.13 13.19 5.31
CA LEU A 234 -4.49 12.64 5.19
C LEU A 234 -4.45 11.15 5.50
N VAL A 235 -5.37 10.69 6.32
CA VAL A 235 -5.63 9.28 6.55
C VAL A 235 -7.02 8.95 6.03
N ILE A 236 -7.12 7.93 5.17
CA ILE A 236 -8.38 7.39 4.64
C ILE A 236 -8.53 5.96 5.12
N HIS A 237 -9.69 5.59 5.65
CA HIS A 237 -9.93 4.23 6.13
C HIS A 237 -11.35 3.77 5.93
N GLY A 238 -11.54 2.47 5.66
CA GLY A 238 -12.85 1.85 5.60
C GLY A 238 -13.36 1.46 6.98
N MET A 239 -14.60 1.84 7.32
CA MET A 239 -15.17 1.52 8.63
C MET A 239 -15.48 0.04 8.81
N VAL A 240 -15.61 -0.71 7.70
CA VAL A 240 -15.87 -2.16 7.71
C VAL A 240 -14.66 -3.00 7.30
N ASP A 241 -13.45 -2.40 7.25
CA ASP A 241 -12.21 -3.11 6.94
C ASP A 241 -11.90 -4.20 7.98
N PRO A 242 -11.93 -5.49 7.59
CA PRO A 242 -11.65 -6.58 8.52
C PRO A 242 -10.18 -7.01 8.55
N LEU A 243 -9.35 -6.54 7.58
CA LEU A 243 -7.94 -6.91 7.45
C LEU A 243 -7.03 -5.95 8.23
N VAL A 244 -7.18 -4.66 7.98
CA VAL A 244 -6.59 -3.61 8.81
C VAL A 244 -7.75 -2.85 9.45
N THR A 245 -8.11 -3.22 10.67
CA THR A 245 -9.27 -2.61 11.32
C THR A 245 -9.13 -1.08 11.44
N PRO A 246 -10.24 -0.31 11.48
CA PRO A 246 -10.24 1.17 11.51
C PRO A 246 -9.38 1.77 12.63
N SER A 247 -9.13 1.00 13.68
CA SER A 247 -8.21 1.41 14.76
C SER A 247 -6.80 1.73 14.27
N GLY A 248 -6.34 1.12 13.16
CA GLY A 248 -5.05 1.41 12.53
C GLY A 248 -4.98 2.81 11.94
N GLY A 249 -5.99 3.20 11.15
CA GLY A 249 -6.10 4.54 10.59
C GLY A 249 -6.26 5.61 11.68
N ARG A 250 -7.12 5.36 12.67
CA ARG A 250 -7.30 6.26 13.82
C ARG A 250 -6.01 6.47 14.61
N THR A 251 -5.22 5.40 14.80
CA THR A 251 -3.91 5.49 15.46
C THR A 251 -2.92 6.28 14.62
N THR A 252 -2.90 6.07 13.30
CA THR A 252 -2.07 6.86 12.37
C THR A 252 -2.43 8.34 12.44
N ALA A 253 -3.71 8.68 12.34
CA ALA A 253 -4.18 10.05 12.42
C ALA A 253 -3.84 10.71 13.78
N LYS A 254 -3.97 9.97 14.88
CA LYS A 254 -3.59 10.47 16.20
C LYS A 254 -2.09 10.71 16.35
N ALA A 255 -1.27 9.89 15.67
CA ALA A 255 0.19 9.95 15.79
C ALA A 255 0.80 11.12 15.00
N VAL A 256 0.18 11.55 13.89
CA VAL A 256 0.68 12.65 13.05
C VAL A 256 -0.01 13.96 13.43
N PRO A 257 0.73 14.97 13.93
CA PRO A 257 0.14 16.26 14.29
C PRO A 257 -0.52 16.96 13.09
N GLY A 258 -1.72 17.47 13.28
CA GLY A 258 -2.46 18.21 12.24
C GLY A 258 -2.94 17.37 11.07
N SER A 259 -2.90 16.03 11.16
CA SER A 259 -3.48 15.14 10.17
C SER A 259 -5.01 15.25 10.15
N ARG A 260 -5.58 14.87 9.00
CA ARG A 260 -7.03 14.71 8.82
C ARG A 260 -7.34 13.22 8.67
N LEU A 261 -8.47 12.78 9.21
CA LEU A 261 -8.98 11.41 9.08
C LEU A 261 -10.34 11.45 8.38
N ILE A 262 -10.49 10.59 7.38
CA ILE A 262 -11.75 10.33 6.70
C ILE A 262 -12.03 8.83 6.78
N GLU A 263 -13.22 8.48 7.22
CA GLU A 263 -13.66 7.10 7.32
C GLU A 263 -14.92 6.90 6.46
N PHE A 264 -14.86 5.92 5.53
CA PHE A 264 -15.99 5.58 4.68
C PHE A 264 -16.76 4.39 5.26
N PRO A 265 -18.09 4.51 5.48
CA PRO A 265 -18.89 3.45 6.12
C PRO A 265 -19.07 2.20 5.26
N ASP A 266 -18.93 2.33 3.95
CA ASP A 266 -19.11 1.30 2.93
C ASP A 266 -17.80 0.80 2.32
N MET A 267 -16.66 1.14 2.88
CA MET A 267 -15.33 0.73 2.45
C MET A 267 -14.78 -0.35 3.39
N GLY A 268 -14.34 -1.46 2.81
CA GLY A 268 -13.55 -2.51 3.45
C GLY A 268 -12.06 -2.27 3.27
N HIS A 269 -11.31 -3.36 2.97
CA HIS A 269 -9.90 -3.28 2.55
C HIS A 269 -9.82 -3.22 1.03
N ASP A 270 -10.58 -2.34 0.42
CA ASP A 270 -10.73 -2.13 -1.02
C ASP A 270 -10.91 -0.64 -1.33
N LEU A 271 -10.85 -0.28 -2.61
CA LEU A 271 -11.09 1.08 -3.10
C LEU A 271 -12.45 1.09 -3.85
N PRO A 272 -13.57 1.40 -3.19
CA PRO A 272 -14.87 1.44 -3.84
C PRO A 272 -14.90 2.50 -4.95
N LEU A 273 -15.24 2.13 -6.18
CA LEU A 273 -15.24 3.03 -7.33
C LEU A 273 -16.10 4.27 -7.10
N ASN A 274 -17.25 4.12 -6.44
CA ASN A 274 -18.15 5.24 -6.10
C ASN A 274 -17.54 6.23 -5.11
N ARG A 275 -16.46 5.87 -4.39
CA ARG A 275 -15.74 6.76 -3.45
C ARG A 275 -14.51 7.41 -4.06
N ILE A 276 -14.04 6.97 -5.22
CA ILE A 276 -12.85 7.52 -5.88
C ILE A 276 -12.92 9.03 -6.06
N PRO A 277 -14.01 9.64 -6.58
CA PRO A 277 -14.06 11.09 -6.76
C PRO A 277 -13.86 11.85 -5.43
N GLU A 278 -14.51 11.41 -4.35
CA GLU A 278 -14.38 12.01 -3.02
C GLU A 278 -12.96 11.83 -2.45
N MET A 279 -12.36 10.62 -2.62
CA MET A 279 -10.99 10.35 -2.21
C MET A 279 -9.99 11.28 -2.93
N VAL A 280 -10.14 11.45 -4.24
CA VAL A 280 -9.24 12.30 -5.04
C VAL A 280 -9.39 13.77 -4.67
N GLU A 281 -10.61 14.26 -4.43
CA GLU A 281 -10.84 15.62 -3.94
C GLU A 281 -10.11 15.86 -2.61
N GLU A 282 -10.17 14.92 -1.69
CA GLU A 282 -9.50 15.03 -0.39
C GLU A 282 -7.97 14.88 -0.49
N ILE A 283 -7.47 14.05 -1.42
CA ILE A 283 -6.03 13.97 -1.74
C ILE A 283 -5.57 15.33 -2.29
N ARG A 284 -6.32 15.95 -3.22
CA ARG A 284 -5.98 17.27 -3.76
C ARG A 284 -5.99 18.34 -2.69
N ARG A 285 -7.03 18.38 -1.84
CA ARG A 285 -7.08 19.32 -0.69
C ARG A 285 -5.89 19.14 0.25
N ASN A 286 -5.46 17.89 0.49
CA ASN A 286 -4.28 17.63 1.32
C ASN A 286 -2.99 18.13 0.66
N ALA A 287 -2.88 17.96 -0.66
CA ALA A 287 -1.75 18.46 -1.45
C ALA A 287 -1.70 20.00 -1.46
N ASP A 288 -2.84 20.68 -1.59
CA ASP A 288 -2.92 22.13 -1.58
C ASP A 288 -2.45 22.76 -0.25
N ARG A 289 -2.65 22.04 0.87
CA ARG A 289 -2.12 22.46 2.18
C ARG A 289 -0.58 22.55 2.20
N ALA A 290 0.10 21.73 1.38
CA ALA A 290 1.56 21.77 1.27
C ALA A 290 2.03 23.07 0.56
N SER A 291 1.30 23.50 -0.45
CA SER A 291 1.63 24.74 -1.17
C SER A 291 1.37 26.01 -0.34
N ALA A 292 0.33 25.97 0.50
CA ALA A 292 0.01 27.07 1.40
C ALA A 292 1.00 27.25 2.56
N ALA A 293 1.72 26.20 2.94
CA ALA A 293 2.71 26.25 4.03
C ALA A 293 4.08 26.80 3.60
N VAL A 294 4.29 27.03 2.31
CA VAL A 294 5.56 27.55 1.73
C VAL A 294 5.48 29.07 1.46
N GLN A 295 4.29 29.66 1.55
CA GLN A 295 4.05 31.11 1.46
C GLN A 295 4.07 31.75 2.87
#